data_6d1d37b0afae671ff1c0019b8a3fe830
#
_entry.id   6d1d37b0afae671ff1c0019b8a3fe830
#
_cell.length_a   1.000
_cell.length_b   1.000
_cell.length_c   1.000
_cell.angle_alpha   90.00
_cell.angle_beta   90.00
_cell.angle_gamma   90.00
#
_symmetry.space_group_name_H-M   'P 1'
#
loop_
_entity.id
_entity.type
_entity.pdbx_description
1 polymer ?
#
loop_
_entity_poly.entity_id
_entity_poly.type
_entity_poly.pdbx_seq_one_letter_code
_entity_poly.pdbx_strand_id
1 'polypeptide(L)'
;LHAPDGRLRLRNVLQHPLFLNNYDVIIVDSQGARSVMLEMIVLSATDSVVGMVNPVLPDVREFIRGTVNVMENLLPYRELGIPLPKVRTLVNCMDYTALARKTLDELAGIIQTGRYSRQLPEGAVSLLSTQIYDLNIYKQGHAAGQPVHRLEKESTRRSDSALVTMHSLACELFPEWKQAFDGLLANGGIRQ
;
A
#
# COMPACT_ATOMS: atom_id res chain seq x y z
N LEU A 1 13.35 -20.35 -11.97
CA LEU A 1 13.14 -19.76 -10.65
C LEU A 1 14.08 -20.33 -9.56
N HIS A 2 14.81 -21.41 -9.84
CA HIS A 2 15.76 -22.01 -8.90
C HIS A 2 17.21 -21.47 -9.04
N ALA A 3 17.46 -20.57 -10.00
CA ALA A 3 18.75 -19.90 -10.09
C ALA A 3 18.90 -18.91 -8.92
N PRO A 4 20.09 -18.76 -8.31
CA PRO A 4 20.31 -17.86 -7.18
C PRO A 4 19.90 -16.41 -7.43
N ASP A 5 19.96 -15.96 -8.67
CA ASP A 5 19.56 -14.63 -9.15
C ASP A 5 18.09 -14.53 -9.56
N GLY A 6 17.37 -15.63 -9.56
CA GLY A 6 15.98 -15.69 -10.07
C GLY A 6 15.05 -14.69 -9.39
N ARG A 7 15.20 -14.50 -8.07
CA ARG A 7 14.39 -13.56 -7.29
C ARG A 7 14.70 -12.09 -7.56
N LEU A 8 15.86 -11.78 -8.11
CA LEU A 8 16.28 -10.40 -8.40
C LEU A 8 15.99 -9.97 -9.84
N ARG A 9 15.47 -10.85 -10.70
CA ARG A 9 15.24 -10.55 -12.12
C ARG A 9 14.36 -9.34 -12.33
N LEU A 10 13.24 -9.26 -11.63
CA LEU A 10 12.34 -8.12 -11.76
C LEU A 10 13.05 -6.82 -11.34
N ARG A 11 13.72 -6.83 -10.17
CA ARG A 11 14.52 -5.69 -9.71
C ARG A 11 15.53 -5.25 -10.78
N ASN A 12 16.30 -6.19 -11.33
CA ASN A 12 17.33 -5.87 -12.32
C ASN A 12 16.72 -5.27 -13.60
N VAL A 13 15.56 -5.77 -14.03
CA VAL A 13 14.84 -5.20 -15.18
C VAL A 13 14.38 -3.78 -14.88
N LEU A 14 13.75 -3.53 -13.73
CA LEU A 14 13.23 -2.21 -13.36
C LEU A 14 14.33 -1.18 -13.10
N GLN A 15 15.55 -1.60 -12.80
CA GLN A 15 16.73 -0.73 -12.68
C GLN A 15 17.38 -0.39 -14.02
N HIS A 16 16.89 -0.92 -15.13
CA HIS A 16 17.41 -0.58 -16.45
C HIS A 16 17.10 0.90 -16.78
N PRO A 17 18.05 1.63 -17.43
CA PRO A 17 17.88 3.05 -17.77
C PRO A 17 16.60 3.39 -18.53
N LEU A 18 16.08 2.44 -19.31
CA LEU A 18 14.80 2.59 -20.00
C LEU A 18 13.65 2.91 -19.02
N PHE A 19 13.65 2.29 -17.85
CA PHE A 19 12.61 2.56 -16.82
C PHE A 19 12.96 3.78 -16.00
N LEU A 20 14.19 3.85 -15.50
CA LEU A 20 14.61 4.93 -14.59
C LEU A 20 14.56 6.33 -15.23
N ASN A 21 14.78 6.43 -16.54
CA ASN A 21 14.81 7.71 -17.25
C ASN A 21 13.44 8.12 -17.80
N ASN A 22 12.44 7.24 -17.79
CA ASN A 22 11.15 7.50 -18.43
C ASN A 22 9.94 7.46 -17.48
N TYR A 23 10.11 6.97 -16.25
CA TYR A 23 9.02 6.83 -15.28
C TYR A 23 9.44 7.34 -13.92
N ASP A 24 8.64 8.24 -13.36
CA ASP A 24 8.80 8.73 -11.98
C ASP A 24 8.31 7.69 -10.97
N VAL A 25 7.27 6.94 -11.32
CA VAL A 25 6.70 5.87 -10.50
C VAL A 25 6.37 4.65 -11.34
N ILE A 26 6.68 3.48 -10.80
CA ILE A 26 6.27 2.18 -11.33
C ILE A 26 5.46 1.49 -10.23
N ILE A 27 4.20 1.20 -10.52
CA ILE A 27 3.31 0.46 -9.62
C ILE A 27 3.19 -0.97 -10.12
N VAL A 28 3.54 -1.92 -9.26
CA VAL A 28 3.40 -3.36 -9.56
C VAL A 28 2.24 -3.91 -8.76
N ASP A 29 1.16 -4.25 -9.44
CA ASP A 29 0.03 -4.96 -8.84
C ASP A 29 0.34 -6.44 -8.66
N SER A 30 0.04 -7.00 -7.51
CA SER A 30 0.35 -8.38 -7.17
C SER A 30 -0.79 -9.09 -6.47
N GLN A 31 -0.86 -10.39 -6.65
CA GLN A 31 -1.68 -11.23 -5.79
C GLN A 31 -1.11 -11.28 -4.36
N GLY A 32 -1.96 -11.14 -3.34
CA GLY A 32 -1.55 -11.18 -1.94
C GLY A 32 -1.11 -12.56 -1.43
N ALA A 33 -1.17 -13.60 -2.27
CA ALA A 33 -0.76 -14.95 -1.88
C ALA A 33 0.76 -15.07 -1.77
N ARG A 34 1.23 -15.79 -0.75
CA ARG A 34 2.65 -16.11 -0.59
C ARG A 34 3.16 -16.89 -1.79
N SER A 35 4.11 -16.33 -2.48
CA SER A 35 4.72 -16.94 -3.67
C SER A 35 6.11 -16.37 -3.91
N VAL A 36 6.91 -17.08 -4.69
CA VAL A 36 8.20 -16.56 -5.17
C VAL A 36 8.00 -15.25 -5.95
N MET A 37 6.86 -15.11 -6.64
CA MET A 37 6.53 -13.88 -7.37
C MET A 37 6.36 -12.70 -6.41
N LEU A 38 5.68 -12.87 -5.28
CA LEU A 38 5.56 -11.82 -4.26
C LEU A 38 6.93 -11.42 -3.71
N GLU A 39 7.81 -12.38 -3.42
CA GLU A 39 9.17 -12.08 -2.98
C GLU A 39 9.96 -11.28 -4.03
N MET A 40 9.84 -11.63 -5.33
CA MET A 40 10.46 -10.88 -6.43
C MET A 40 9.94 -9.44 -6.50
N ILE A 41 8.63 -9.24 -6.33
CA ILE A 41 8.00 -7.91 -6.33
C ILE A 41 8.50 -7.09 -5.14
N VAL A 42 8.51 -7.66 -3.95
CA VAL A 42 9.03 -6.98 -2.73
C VAL A 42 10.50 -6.60 -2.91
N LEU A 43 11.34 -7.50 -3.44
CA LEU A 43 12.75 -7.20 -3.70
C LEU A 43 12.95 -6.17 -4.81
N SER A 44 11.99 -5.97 -5.69
CA SER A 44 12.04 -4.96 -6.75
C SER A 44 11.61 -3.58 -6.30
N ALA A 45 10.83 -3.49 -5.23
CA ALA A 45 10.37 -2.22 -4.68
C ALA A 45 11.53 -1.43 -4.08
N THR A 46 11.64 -0.15 -4.45
CA THR A 46 12.73 0.74 -4.00
C THR A 46 12.30 1.66 -2.87
N ASP A 47 11.01 1.97 -2.77
CA ASP A 47 10.45 2.82 -1.73
C ASP A 47 9.62 2.02 -0.73
N SER A 48 8.47 1.55 -1.15
CA SER A 48 7.53 0.90 -0.26
C SER A 48 6.71 -0.19 -0.93
N VAL A 49 6.14 -1.05 -0.12
CA VAL A 49 5.08 -1.99 -0.47
C VAL A 49 3.83 -1.56 0.25
N VAL A 50 2.73 -1.38 -0.46
CA VAL A 50 1.43 -1.09 0.14
C VAL A 50 0.71 -2.42 0.37
N GLY A 51 0.52 -2.76 1.64
CA GLY A 51 -0.24 -3.94 2.04
C GLY A 51 -1.65 -3.53 2.45
N MET A 52 -2.66 -4.09 1.80
CA MET A 52 -4.07 -3.81 2.14
C MET A 52 -4.61 -4.83 3.15
N VAL A 53 -5.38 -4.34 4.13
CA VAL A 53 -6.00 -5.18 5.16
C VAL A 53 -7.43 -4.71 5.43
N ASN A 54 -8.36 -5.66 5.55
CA ASN A 54 -9.70 -5.34 6.04
C ASN A 54 -9.69 -5.30 7.58
N PRO A 55 -10.51 -4.44 8.20
CA PRO A 55 -10.54 -4.27 9.66
C PRO A 55 -11.32 -5.38 10.36
N VAL A 56 -10.99 -6.63 10.04
CA VAL A 56 -11.52 -7.83 10.69
C VAL A 56 -10.36 -8.65 11.25
N LEU A 57 -10.52 -9.17 12.47
CA LEU A 57 -9.43 -9.77 13.23
C LEU A 57 -8.69 -10.90 12.51
N PRO A 58 -9.36 -11.82 11.77
CA PRO A 58 -8.66 -12.83 11.00
C PRO A 58 -7.74 -12.25 9.92
N ASP A 59 -8.21 -11.24 9.16
CA ASP A 59 -7.45 -10.61 8.08
C ASP A 59 -6.23 -9.87 8.65
N VAL A 60 -6.40 -9.15 9.76
CA VAL A 60 -5.30 -8.46 10.46
C VAL A 60 -4.23 -9.44 10.90
N ARG A 61 -4.63 -10.56 11.50
CA ARG A 61 -3.68 -11.60 11.93
C ARG A 61 -2.94 -12.23 10.75
N GLU A 62 -3.65 -12.54 9.68
CA GLU A 62 -3.05 -13.15 8.49
C GLU A 62 -2.14 -12.15 7.77
N PHE A 63 -2.55 -10.89 7.66
CA PHE A 63 -1.72 -9.82 7.10
C PHE A 63 -0.40 -9.66 7.88
N ILE A 64 -0.49 -9.50 9.21
CA ILE A 64 0.72 -9.36 10.04
C ILE A 64 1.61 -10.59 9.87
N ARG A 65 1.07 -11.80 10.05
CA ARG A 65 1.84 -13.04 9.91
C ARG A 65 2.43 -13.20 8.51
N GLY A 66 1.62 -12.94 7.47
CA GLY A 66 2.01 -13.11 6.08
C GLY A 66 3.08 -12.13 5.66
N THR A 67 2.85 -10.85 5.89
CA THR A 67 3.74 -9.75 5.50
C THR A 67 5.06 -9.81 6.28
N VAL A 68 4.99 -9.96 7.59
CA VAL A 68 6.19 -10.05 8.43
C VAL A 68 7.05 -11.23 8.01
N ASN A 69 6.46 -12.41 7.80
CA ASN A 69 7.21 -13.59 7.40
C ASN A 69 7.90 -13.42 6.04
N VAL A 70 7.25 -12.78 5.07
CA VAL A 70 7.90 -12.46 3.79
C VAL A 70 9.09 -11.53 4.01
N MET A 71 8.92 -10.46 4.78
CA MET A 71 9.98 -9.50 5.05
C MET A 71 11.15 -10.13 5.81
N GLU A 72 10.89 -10.98 6.83
CA GLU A 72 11.92 -11.70 7.58
C GLU A 72 12.70 -12.67 6.70
N ASN A 73 12.02 -13.40 5.79
CA ASN A 73 12.67 -14.30 4.83
C ASN A 73 13.59 -13.57 3.84
N LEU A 74 13.35 -12.28 3.62
CA LEU A 74 14.14 -11.45 2.71
C LEU A 74 15.26 -10.68 3.40
N LEU A 75 15.37 -10.73 4.75
CA LEU A 75 16.44 -10.06 5.48
C LEU A 75 17.86 -10.41 4.98
N PRO A 76 18.19 -11.65 4.58
CA PRO A 76 19.52 -11.96 4.07
C PRO A 76 19.93 -11.16 2.84
N TYR A 77 18.97 -10.66 2.05
CA TYR A 77 19.27 -9.81 0.89
C TYR A 77 19.85 -8.45 1.27
N ARG A 78 19.60 -7.96 2.50
CA ARG A 78 20.23 -6.73 3.02
C ARG A 78 21.74 -6.88 3.15
N GLU A 79 22.22 -8.06 3.54
CA GLU A 79 23.65 -8.36 3.64
C GLU A 79 24.33 -8.34 2.25
N LEU A 80 23.53 -8.57 1.18
CA LEU A 80 23.98 -8.45 -0.20
C LEU A 80 23.85 -7.02 -0.76
N GLY A 81 23.57 -6.03 0.10
CA GLY A 81 23.41 -4.63 -0.31
C GLY A 81 22.06 -4.29 -0.95
N ILE A 82 21.07 -5.17 -0.84
CA ILE A 82 19.72 -4.94 -1.38
C ILE A 82 18.82 -4.43 -0.24
N PRO A 83 18.43 -3.14 -0.24
CA PRO A 83 17.54 -2.62 0.78
C PRO A 83 16.14 -3.25 0.65
N LEU A 84 15.52 -3.57 1.78
CA LEU A 84 14.12 -3.96 1.79
C LEU A 84 13.23 -2.72 1.86
N PRO A 85 12.11 -2.70 1.13
CA PRO A 85 11.15 -1.61 1.17
C PRO A 85 10.46 -1.53 2.54
N LYS A 86 9.89 -0.37 2.87
CA LYS A 86 8.96 -0.25 3.99
C LYS A 86 7.61 -0.83 3.61
N VAL A 87 6.92 -1.44 4.57
CA VAL A 87 5.53 -1.86 4.41
C VAL A 87 4.64 -0.74 4.91
N ARG A 88 3.81 -0.19 4.04
CA ARG A 88 2.78 0.79 4.37
C ARG A 88 1.42 0.09 4.38
N THR A 89 0.82 -0.05 5.55
CA THR A 89 -0.45 -0.75 5.72
C THR A 89 -1.62 0.18 5.45
N LEU A 90 -2.46 -0.15 4.49
CA LEU A 90 -3.68 0.58 4.15
C LEU A 90 -4.89 -0.22 4.63
N VAL A 91 -5.73 0.40 5.47
CA VAL A 91 -7.01 -0.19 5.87
C VAL A 91 -8.02 0.01 4.75
N ASN A 92 -8.53 -1.10 4.24
CA ASN A 92 -9.52 -1.14 3.17
C ASN A 92 -10.84 -1.71 3.71
N CYS A 93 -11.95 -1.41 3.05
CA CYS A 93 -13.30 -1.84 3.44
C CYS A 93 -13.64 -1.49 4.90
N MET A 94 -13.18 -0.31 5.37
CA MET A 94 -13.53 0.19 6.71
C MET A 94 -15.03 0.42 6.81
N ASP A 95 -15.62 0.03 7.90
CA ASP A 95 -17.01 0.32 8.24
C ASP A 95 -17.13 1.17 9.53
N TYR A 96 -18.35 1.57 9.88
CA TYR A 96 -18.60 2.41 11.05
C TYR A 96 -18.88 1.62 12.33
N THR A 97 -18.65 0.31 12.33
CA THR A 97 -18.91 -0.53 13.51
C THR A 97 -17.86 -0.31 14.60
N ALA A 98 -18.28 -0.52 15.86
CA ALA A 98 -17.35 -0.49 16.98
C ALA A 98 -16.29 -1.59 16.88
N LEU A 99 -16.63 -2.73 16.25
CA LEU A 99 -15.72 -3.85 16.05
C LEU A 99 -14.59 -3.48 15.09
N ALA A 100 -14.91 -2.87 13.93
CA ALA A 100 -13.89 -2.44 12.97
C ALA A 100 -12.93 -1.42 13.59
N ARG A 101 -13.45 -0.45 14.35
CA ARG A 101 -12.61 0.53 15.07
C ARG A 101 -11.69 -0.14 16.08
N LYS A 102 -12.23 -1.05 16.91
CA LYS A 102 -11.42 -1.80 17.87
C LYS A 102 -10.32 -2.60 17.18
N THR A 103 -10.63 -3.27 16.06
CA THR A 103 -9.64 -4.02 15.28
C THR A 103 -8.56 -3.11 14.70
N LEU A 104 -8.93 -1.91 14.24
CA LEU A 104 -7.98 -0.90 13.78
C LEU A 104 -7.07 -0.41 14.92
N ASP A 105 -7.61 -0.16 16.10
CA ASP A 105 -6.83 0.27 17.28
C ASP A 105 -5.84 -0.83 17.70
N GLU A 106 -6.25 -2.10 17.66
CA GLU A 106 -5.36 -3.24 17.91
C GLU A 106 -4.23 -3.32 16.87
N LEU A 107 -4.54 -3.16 15.59
CA LEU A 107 -3.54 -3.12 14.51
C LEU A 107 -2.56 -1.96 14.72
N ALA A 108 -3.06 -0.76 14.99
CA ALA A 108 -2.24 0.41 15.27
C ALA A 108 -1.31 0.17 16.47
N GLY A 109 -1.82 -0.40 17.55
CA GLY A 109 -1.03 -0.75 18.73
C GLY A 109 0.07 -1.78 18.46
N ILE A 110 -0.20 -2.79 17.63
CA ILE A 110 0.80 -3.80 17.22
C ILE A 110 1.92 -3.12 16.40
N ILE A 111 1.56 -2.26 15.45
CA ILE A 111 2.52 -1.57 14.57
C ILE A 111 3.35 -0.56 15.38
N GLN A 112 2.73 0.30 16.18
CA GLN A 112 3.42 1.31 16.98
C GLN A 112 4.39 0.73 18.00
N THR A 113 4.06 -0.42 18.58
CA THR A 113 4.92 -1.07 19.58
C THR A 113 5.95 -2.02 18.97
N GLY A 114 5.98 -2.18 17.65
CA GLY A 114 6.90 -3.11 16.98
C GLY A 114 6.65 -4.59 17.29
N ARG A 115 5.53 -4.94 17.96
CA ARG A 115 5.23 -6.32 18.38
C ARG A 115 4.95 -7.27 17.21
N TYR A 116 4.99 -6.79 15.98
CA TYR A 116 4.83 -7.62 14.78
C TYR A 116 6.08 -8.48 14.48
N SER A 117 7.28 -8.03 14.85
CA SER A 117 8.53 -8.77 14.61
C SER A 117 9.60 -8.43 15.63
N ARG A 118 10.50 -9.40 15.88
CA ARG A 118 11.74 -9.18 16.65
C ARG A 118 12.97 -9.00 15.76
N GLN A 119 12.86 -9.26 14.47
CA GLN A 119 13.97 -9.28 13.52
C GLN A 119 13.96 -8.06 12.60
N LEU A 120 12.76 -7.54 12.28
CA LEU A 120 12.63 -6.37 11.44
C LEU A 120 13.00 -5.09 12.20
N PRO A 121 13.63 -4.12 11.55
CA PRO A 121 13.94 -2.84 12.18
C PRO A 121 12.66 -2.07 12.55
N GLU A 122 12.78 -1.20 13.53
CA GLU A 122 11.71 -0.29 13.89
C GLU A 122 11.28 0.54 12.67
N GLY A 123 9.97 0.73 12.50
CA GLY A 123 9.41 1.45 11.35
C GLY A 123 9.41 0.68 10.03
N ALA A 124 9.79 -0.63 10.03
CA ALA A 124 9.67 -1.46 8.83
C ALA A 124 8.22 -1.63 8.35
N VAL A 125 7.27 -1.57 9.27
CA VAL A 125 5.84 -1.58 9.00
C VAL A 125 5.23 -0.31 9.58
N SER A 126 4.42 0.38 8.80
CA SER A 126 3.68 1.57 9.22
C SER A 126 2.21 1.45 8.84
N LEU A 127 1.35 2.17 9.55
CA LEU A 127 -0.07 2.29 9.24
C LEU A 127 -0.32 3.63 8.57
N LEU A 128 -1.00 3.62 7.42
CA LEU A 128 -1.44 4.84 6.76
C LEU A 128 -2.60 5.46 7.54
N SER A 129 -2.66 6.78 7.56
CA SER A 129 -3.75 7.54 8.20
C SER A 129 -5.03 7.46 7.37
N THR A 130 -4.87 7.39 6.05
CA THR A 130 -5.98 7.25 5.09
C THR A 130 -6.61 5.86 5.23
N GLN A 131 -7.94 5.83 5.29
CA GLN A 131 -8.75 4.61 5.31
C GLN A 131 -9.72 4.62 4.13
N ILE A 132 -9.88 3.48 3.48
CA ILE A 132 -10.88 3.32 2.41
C ILE A 132 -12.10 2.64 3.00
N TYR A 133 -13.23 3.36 2.99
CA TYR A 133 -14.49 2.83 3.50
C TYR A 133 -15.18 1.91 2.49
N ASP A 134 -15.94 0.91 2.96
CA ASP A 134 -16.81 0.09 2.08
C ASP A 134 -18.01 0.91 1.62
N LEU A 135 -17.89 1.52 0.46
CA LEU A 135 -18.89 2.40 -0.12
C LEU A 135 -19.32 1.91 -1.50
N ASN A 136 -20.61 2.10 -1.79
CA ASN A 136 -21.17 1.71 -3.09
C ASN A 136 -20.50 2.41 -4.29
N ILE A 137 -19.92 3.58 -4.09
CA ILE A 137 -19.24 4.30 -5.17
C ILE A 137 -18.07 3.52 -5.76
N TYR A 138 -17.34 2.74 -4.94
CA TYR A 138 -16.25 1.88 -5.44
C TYR A 138 -16.78 0.76 -6.33
N LYS A 139 -17.94 0.16 -5.96
CA LYS A 139 -18.63 -0.86 -6.76
C LYS A 139 -19.14 -0.26 -8.08
N GLN A 140 -19.67 0.96 -8.04
CA GLN A 140 -20.11 1.70 -9.23
C GLN A 140 -18.93 2.04 -10.15
N GLY A 141 -17.80 2.50 -9.59
CA GLY A 141 -16.58 2.78 -10.35
C GLY A 141 -16.08 1.54 -11.08
N HIS A 142 -16.03 0.41 -10.39
CA HIS A 142 -15.64 -0.87 -10.98
C HIS A 142 -16.62 -1.28 -12.11
N ALA A 143 -17.91 -1.21 -11.88
CA ALA A 143 -18.93 -1.56 -12.89
C ALA A 143 -18.89 -0.63 -14.12
N ALA A 144 -18.60 0.66 -13.93
CA ALA A 144 -18.50 1.63 -14.98
C ALA A 144 -17.13 1.65 -15.70
N GLY A 145 -16.13 0.92 -15.18
CA GLY A 145 -14.76 0.98 -15.68
C GLY A 145 -14.12 2.38 -15.53
N GLN A 146 -14.54 3.13 -14.50
CA GLN A 146 -14.08 4.50 -14.29
C GLN A 146 -13.43 4.68 -12.91
N PRO A 147 -12.38 5.51 -12.81
CA PRO A 147 -11.78 5.85 -11.53
C PRO A 147 -12.78 6.57 -10.63
N VAL A 148 -12.92 6.08 -9.39
CA VAL A 148 -13.94 6.55 -8.44
C VAL A 148 -13.85 8.04 -8.11
N HIS A 149 -12.64 8.61 -8.07
CA HIS A 149 -12.42 10.03 -7.82
C HIS A 149 -12.99 10.96 -8.93
N ARG A 150 -13.31 10.41 -10.11
CA ARG A 150 -14.02 11.13 -11.19
C ARG A 150 -15.52 11.06 -11.03
N LEU A 151 -16.02 10.01 -10.39
CA LEU A 151 -17.45 9.78 -10.18
C LEU A 151 -17.98 10.54 -8.97
N GLU A 152 -17.18 10.64 -7.90
CA GLU A 152 -17.60 11.29 -6.68
C GLU A 152 -16.58 12.33 -6.21
N LYS A 153 -16.91 13.59 -6.42
CA LYS A 153 -16.08 14.73 -6.00
C LYS A 153 -16.46 15.25 -4.62
N GLU A 154 -17.73 15.19 -4.28
CA GLU A 154 -18.29 15.66 -3.03
C GLU A 154 -19.08 14.54 -2.34
N SER A 155 -19.19 14.60 -1.05
CA SER A 155 -19.92 13.63 -0.25
C SER A 155 -20.81 14.32 0.77
N THR A 156 -22.04 13.84 0.88
CA THR A 156 -22.98 14.21 1.96
C THR A 156 -22.91 13.25 3.15
N ARG A 157 -22.06 12.23 3.06
CA ARG A 157 -21.87 11.20 4.09
C ARG A 157 -20.91 11.69 5.17
N ARG A 158 -20.78 10.87 6.24
CA ARG A 158 -19.78 11.05 7.30
C ARG A 158 -18.34 10.92 6.80
N SER A 159 -18.12 10.03 5.81
CA SER A 159 -16.81 9.83 5.21
C SER A 159 -16.54 10.86 4.12
N ASP A 160 -15.26 11.10 3.87
CA ASP A 160 -14.81 11.89 2.74
C ASP A 160 -15.34 11.33 1.42
N SER A 161 -15.40 12.18 0.40
CA SER A 161 -15.68 11.74 -0.97
C SER A 161 -14.54 10.86 -1.49
N ALA A 162 -14.82 10.09 -2.54
CA ALA A 162 -13.80 9.28 -3.17
C ALA A 162 -12.64 10.13 -3.71
N LEU A 163 -12.91 11.35 -4.20
CA LEU A 163 -11.86 12.28 -4.63
C LEU A 163 -10.94 12.66 -3.47
N VAL A 164 -11.50 13.08 -2.33
CA VAL A 164 -10.72 13.48 -1.15
C VAL A 164 -9.94 12.30 -0.59
N THR A 165 -10.56 11.11 -0.51
CA THR A 165 -9.90 9.90 -0.04
C THR A 165 -8.69 9.52 -0.91
N MET A 166 -8.86 9.52 -2.25
CA MET A 166 -7.77 9.20 -3.18
C MET A 166 -6.68 10.27 -3.17
N HIS A 167 -7.04 11.55 -3.03
CA HIS A 167 -6.07 12.64 -2.87
C HIS A 167 -5.24 12.46 -1.58
N SER A 168 -5.90 12.19 -0.45
CA SER A 168 -5.22 11.97 0.84
C SER A 168 -4.25 10.80 0.75
N LEU A 169 -4.69 9.69 0.15
CA LEU A 169 -3.85 8.51 -0.08
C LEU A 169 -2.64 8.84 -0.97
N ALA A 170 -2.85 9.56 -2.06
CA ALA A 170 -1.76 9.96 -2.95
C ALA A 170 -0.73 10.85 -2.22
N CYS A 171 -1.20 11.84 -1.46
CA CYS A 171 -0.32 12.71 -0.66
C CYS A 171 0.45 11.95 0.42
N GLU A 172 -0.16 10.91 1.00
CA GLU A 172 0.48 10.09 2.02
C GLU A 172 1.50 9.12 1.42
N LEU A 173 1.23 8.59 0.23
CA LEU A 173 2.15 7.70 -0.48
C LEU A 173 3.33 8.45 -1.13
N PHE A 174 3.09 9.65 -1.64
CA PHE A 174 4.05 10.47 -2.38
C PHE A 174 4.07 11.90 -1.83
N PRO A 175 4.60 12.09 -0.60
CA PRO A 175 4.58 13.40 0.08
C PRO A 175 5.37 14.48 -0.67
N GLU A 176 6.34 14.10 -1.46
CA GLU A 176 7.13 15.01 -2.31
C GLU A 176 6.31 15.68 -3.41
N TRP A 177 5.19 15.06 -3.81
CA TRP A 177 4.29 15.62 -4.84
C TRP A 177 3.03 16.23 -4.26
N LYS A 178 2.94 16.35 -2.95
CA LYS A 178 1.75 16.88 -2.27
C LYS A 178 1.27 18.21 -2.87
N GLN A 179 2.19 19.15 -3.13
CA GLN A 179 1.82 20.45 -3.71
C GLN A 179 1.16 20.31 -5.10
N ALA A 180 1.64 19.39 -5.92
CA ALA A 180 1.04 19.11 -7.22
C ALA A 180 -0.34 18.47 -7.08
N PHE A 181 -0.50 17.55 -6.15
CA PHE A 181 -1.80 16.92 -5.86
C PHE A 181 -2.81 17.92 -5.30
N ASP A 182 -2.39 18.81 -4.38
CA ASP A 182 -3.23 19.89 -3.85
C ASP A 182 -3.71 20.83 -4.97
N GLY A 183 -2.86 21.16 -5.92
CA GLY A 183 -3.21 21.94 -7.11
C GLY A 183 -4.22 21.23 -8.01
N LEU A 184 -4.10 19.90 -8.18
CA LEU A 184 -5.08 19.11 -8.93
C LEU A 184 -6.42 19.05 -8.20
N LEU A 185 -6.43 18.90 -6.87
CA LEU A 185 -7.65 18.88 -6.08
C LEU A 185 -8.40 20.23 -6.19
N ALA A 186 -7.68 21.35 -6.04
CA ALA A 186 -8.27 22.70 -6.17
C ALA A 186 -8.91 22.95 -7.53
N ASN A 187 -8.38 22.33 -8.60
CA ASN A 187 -8.92 22.40 -9.96
C ASN A 187 -9.97 21.31 -10.25
N GLY A 188 -10.56 20.71 -9.22
CA GLY A 188 -11.61 19.68 -9.35
C GLY A 188 -11.11 18.32 -9.82
N GLY A 189 -9.82 18.03 -9.64
CA GLY A 189 -9.23 16.71 -9.88
C GLY A 189 -9.11 16.28 -11.34
N ILE A 190 -9.29 17.21 -12.30
CA ILE A 190 -9.25 16.89 -13.74
C ILE A 190 -8.26 17.84 -14.43
N ARG A 191 -7.16 17.30 -14.95
CA ARG A 191 -6.59 17.83 -16.19
C ARG A 191 -7.42 17.23 -17.34
N GLN A 192 -7.99 18.08 -18.16
CA GLN A 192 -8.52 17.70 -19.48
C GLN A 192 -7.40 17.13 -20.32
#